data_0ee564eed955affd1a94cde8cf4f66dc
#
_entry.id   0ee564eed955affd1a94cde8cf4f66dc
#
_cell.length_a   1.000
_cell.length_b   1.000
_cell.length_c   1.000
_cell.angle_alpha   90.00
_cell.angle_beta   90.00
_cell.angle_gamma   90.00
#
_symmetry.space_group_name_H-M   'P 1'
#
loop_
_entity.id
_entity.type
_entity.pdbx_description
1 polymer ?
#
loop_
_entity_poly.entity_id
_entity_poly.type
_entity_poly.pdbx_seq_one_letter_code
_entity_poly.pdbx_strand_id
1 'polypeptide(L)'
;LMAFVPGPDLPEGAMIVGLDGIRDAYRSGRGVFRTRASAHIENITARKKGIIVTQLPYLVGPERVIEKIKDAVGSKKLQGVTDVANLTDRNHGTRLVIGVKTGYNPEAVLAQLYKFTPLEESFGINNVALVDGQPRTLGLAQLLRVFVDHRLNVVRRRTQFRLDRRLERLHLVEGLLVAILDIDEVIAVVRSSDDSASARTRLMQVFDLSEAQANYILELQLRRLTKFSVIELEKERDELNKDIEQLRQIL
;
A
#
# COMPACT_ATOMS: atom_id res chain seq x y z
N LEU A 1 5.59 15.65 10.94
CA LEU A 1 4.89 15.01 9.85
C LEU A 1 4.24 16.02 8.90
N MET A 2 3.56 17.04 9.39
CA MET A 2 2.88 18.06 8.56
C MET A 2 3.82 18.85 7.63
N ALA A 3 5.13 18.88 7.88
CA ALA A 3 6.09 19.42 6.94
C ALA A 3 6.25 18.57 5.66
N PHE A 4 5.98 17.28 5.74
CA PHE A 4 6.07 16.34 4.61
C PHE A 4 4.69 15.99 4.04
N VAL A 5 3.67 15.93 4.88
CA VAL A 5 2.28 15.65 4.51
C VAL A 5 1.40 16.74 5.11
N PRO A 6 1.22 17.88 4.42
CA PRO A 6 0.54 19.04 4.99
C PRO A 6 -0.95 18.83 5.22
N GLY A 7 -1.58 17.92 4.48
CA GLY A 7 -2.99 17.60 4.61
C GLY A 7 -3.38 16.37 3.81
N PRO A 8 -4.63 15.91 3.95
CA PRO A 8 -5.17 14.83 3.14
C PRO A 8 -5.32 15.26 1.68
N ASP A 9 -5.17 14.31 0.76
CA ASP A 9 -5.46 14.47 -0.65
C ASP A 9 -6.87 13.96 -0.92
N LEU A 10 -7.76 14.84 -1.41
CA LEU A 10 -9.14 14.51 -1.69
C LEU A 10 -9.34 14.34 -3.20
N PRO A 11 -10.17 13.36 -3.65
CA PRO A 11 -10.26 12.99 -5.07
C PRO A 11 -10.73 14.11 -6.00
N GLU A 12 -11.59 15.00 -5.52
CA GLU A 12 -12.22 16.05 -6.36
C GLU A 12 -11.50 17.39 -6.31
N GLY A 13 -10.43 17.49 -5.54
CA GLY A 13 -9.73 18.76 -5.32
C GLY A 13 -10.44 19.65 -4.30
N ALA A 14 -10.70 20.92 -4.64
CA ALA A 14 -11.12 21.98 -3.71
C ALA A 14 -10.01 22.45 -2.77
N MET A 15 -10.25 23.49 -1.99
CA MET A 15 -9.29 24.06 -1.06
C MET A 15 -9.60 23.65 0.38
N ILE A 16 -8.58 23.28 1.14
CA ILE A 16 -8.69 23.09 2.58
C ILE A 16 -8.54 24.45 3.27
N VAL A 17 -9.47 24.78 4.17
CA VAL A 17 -9.50 26.03 4.90
C VAL A 17 -9.11 25.81 6.34
N GLY A 18 -7.89 26.22 6.68
CA GLY A 18 -7.29 26.03 8.01
C GLY A 18 -6.66 24.65 8.20
N LEU A 19 -5.69 24.55 9.10
CA LEU A 19 -4.91 23.33 9.32
C LEU A 19 -5.13 22.70 10.71
N ASP A 20 -5.87 23.35 11.59
CA ASP A 20 -6.01 22.90 12.98
C ASP A 20 -6.74 21.57 13.09
N GLY A 21 -7.85 21.39 12.36
CA GLY A 21 -8.56 20.13 12.33
C GLY A 21 -7.76 18.98 11.72
N ILE A 22 -6.87 19.26 10.76
CA ILE A 22 -5.94 18.28 10.20
C ILE A 22 -4.88 17.90 11.24
N ARG A 23 -4.36 18.89 11.97
CA ARG A 23 -3.39 18.67 13.05
C ARG A 23 -3.98 17.78 14.15
N ASP A 24 -5.24 18.02 14.52
CA ASP A 24 -5.96 17.19 15.48
C ASP A 24 -6.18 15.77 14.96
N ALA A 25 -6.58 15.63 13.68
CA ALA A 25 -6.73 14.32 13.05
C ALA A 25 -5.40 13.54 12.98
N TYR A 26 -4.29 14.21 12.67
CA TYR A 26 -2.97 13.58 12.63
C TYR A 26 -2.49 13.15 14.02
N ARG A 27 -2.89 13.86 15.06
CA ARG A 27 -2.54 13.54 16.45
C ARG A 27 -3.39 12.41 17.02
N SER A 28 -4.71 12.47 16.84
CA SER A 28 -5.69 11.60 17.53
C SER A 28 -6.42 10.61 16.63
N GLY A 29 -6.31 10.77 15.30
CA GLY A 29 -7.12 10.03 14.33
C GLY A 29 -8.51 10.62 14.10
N ARG A 30 -8.86 11.72 14.79
CA ARG A 30 -10.14 12.44 14.62
C ARG A 30 -9.89 13.94 14.52
N GLY A 31 -10.59 14.57 13.57
CA GLY A 31 -10.52 16.00 13.38
C GLY A 31 -11.52 16.47 12.35
N VAL A 32 -11.88 17.74 12.40
CA VAL A 32 -12.82 18.35 11.45
C VAL A 32 -12.13 19.53 10.78
N PHE A 33 -12.09 19.54 9.46
CA PHE A 33 -11.61 20.68 8.69
C PHE A 33 -12.66 21.10 7.65
N ARG A 34 -12.52 22.30 7.12
CA ARG A 34 -13.41 22.79 6.07
C ARG A 34 -12.76 22.66 4.70
N THR A 35 -13.57 22.27 3.73
CA THR A 35 -13.22 22.29 2.31
C THR A 35 -14.08 23.35 1.61
N ARG A 36 -13.46 24.09 0.72
CA ARG A 36 -14.09 25.18 -0.02
C ARG A 36 -13.92 24.94 -1.51
N ALA A 37 -14.99 25.10 -2.25
CA ALA A 37 -15.00 25.04 -3.71
C ALA A 37 -13.98 26.01 -4.33
N SER A 38 -13.33 25.57 -5.40
CA SER A 38 -12.51 26.46 -6.24
C SER A 38 -13.45 27.26 -7.16
N ALA A 39 -13.43 28.58 -7.01
CA ALA A 39 -14.27 29.46 -7.78
C ALA A 39 -13.51 30.73 -8.20
N HIS A 40 -13.85 31.27 -9.35
CA HIS A 40 -13.33 32.52 -9.86
C HIS A 40 -14.43 33.35 -10.52
N ILE A 41 -14.18 34.62 -10.72
CA ILE A 41 -15.15 35.56 -11.29
C ILE A 41 -14.78 35.80 -12.74
N GLU A 42 -15.76 35.59 -13.64
CA GLU A 42 -15.63 35.86 -15.08
C GLU A 42 -16.71 36.85 -15.56
N ASN A 43 -16.45 37.50 -16.69
CA ASN A 43 -17.47 38.24 -17.42
C ASN A 43 -18.21 37.26 -18.33
N ILE A 44 -19.48 36.93 -17.99
CA ILE A 44 -20.32 36.06 -18.83
C ILE A 44 -20.73 36.80 -20.09
N THR A 45 -21.04 38.09 -19.95
CA THR A 45 -21.30 39.01 -21.06
C THR A 45 -20.66 40.35 -20.77
N ALA A 46 -20.66 41.27 -21.75
CA ALA A 46 -20.11 42.63 -21.59
C ALA A 46 -20.66 43.40 -20.36
N ARG A 47 -21.84 43.03 -19.84
CA ARG A 47 -22.52 43.71 -18.72
C ARG A 47 -22.84 42.78 -17.55
N LYS A 48 -22.57 41.47 -17.64
CA LYS A 48 -22.96 40.50 -16.62
C LYS A 48 -21.73 39.71 -16.15
N LYS A 49 -21.46 39.79 -14.87
CA LYS A 49 -20.43 38.95 -14.22
C LYS A 49 -21.03 37.63 -13.69
N GLY A 50 -20.24 36.62 -13.61
CA GLY A 50 -20.60 35.35 -12.99
C GLY A 50 -19.49 34.77 -12.13
N ILE A 51 -19.88 33.90 -11.24
CA ILE A 51 -19.00 33.10 -10.42
C ILE A 51 -18.94 31.72 -11.05
N ILE A 52 -17.78 31.29 -11.48
CA ILE A 52 -17.54 30.00 -12.09
C ILE A 52 -16.90 29.08 -11.04
N VAL A 53 -17.58 27.99 -10.73
CA VAL A 53 -17.10 26.97 -9.82
C VAL A 53 -16.52 25.83 -10.64
N THR A 54 -15.25 25.53 -10.43
CA THR A 54 -14.49 24.49 -11.17
C THR A 54 -14.19 23.25 -10.36
N GLN A 55 -14.26 23.33 -9.03
CA GLN A 55 -14.10 22.20 -8.14
C GLN A 55 -15.06 22.33 -6.97
N LEU A 56 -15.66 21.23 -6.55
CA LEU A 56 -16.58 21.18 -5.42
C LEU A 56 -15.92 20.48 -4.22
N PRO A 57 -16.39 20.75 -3.00
CA PRO A 57 -16.01 19.97 -1.82
C PRO A 57 -16.30 18.48 -2.02
N TYR A 58 -15.47 17.63 -1.44
CA TYR A 58 -15.62 16.18 -1.51
C TYR A 58 -17.02 15.76 -1.03
N LEU A 59 -17.65 14.84 -1.77
CA LEU A 59 -19.04 14.36 -1.58
C LEU A 59 -20.14 15.41 -1.81
N VAL A 60 -19.84 16.53 -2.44
CA VAL A 60 -20.82 17.55 -2.80
C VAL A 60 -21.04 17.54 -4.31
N GLY A 61 -22.24 17.16 -4.74
CA GLY A 61 -22.64 17.21 -6.15
C GLY A 61 -23.20 18.60 -6.55
N PRO A 62 -23.12 18.96 -7.85
CA PRO A 62 -23.62 20.23 -8.37
C PRO A 62 -25.14 20.40 -8.13
N GLU A 63 -25.92 19.34 -8.16
CA GLU A 63 -27.38 19.35 -7.94
C GLU A 63 -27.70 19.83 -6.52
N ARG A 64 -26.97 19.32 -5.51
CA ARG A 64 -27.12 19.74 -4.11
C ARG A 64 -26.81 21.22 -3.93
N VAL A 65 -25.78 21.71 -4.63
CA VAL A 65 -25.38 23.12 -4.59
C VAL A 65 -26.50 23.99 -5.20
N ILE A 66 -27.02 23.62 -6.37
CA ILE A 66 -28.10 24.34 -7.05
C ILE A 66 -29.36 24.41 -6.17
N GLU A 67 -29.75 23.29 -5.57
CA GLU A 67 -30.89 23.23 -4.66
C GLU A 67 -30.71 24.18 -3.47
N LYS A 68 -29.56 24.15 -2.82
CA LYS A 68 -29.26 25.02 -1.69
C LYS A 68 -29.15 26.50 -2.05
N ILE A 69 -28.68 26.82 -3.25
CA ILE A 69 -28.75 28.20 -3.76
C ILE A 69 -30.20 28.67 -3.90
N LYS A 70 -31.08 27.84 -4.51
CA LYS A 70 -32.50 28.14 -4.64
C LYS A 70 -33.17 28.39 -3.27
N ASP A 71 -32.92 27.50 -2.31
CA ASP A 71 -33.43 27.61 -0.93
C ASP A 71 -32.95 28.91 -0.26
N ALA A 72 -31.65 29.24 -0.40
CA ALA A 72 -31.05 30.42 0.21
C ALA A 72 -31.56 31.73 -0.44
N VAL A 73 -31.81 31.73 -1.76
CA VAL A 73 -32.43 32.87 -2.48
C VAL A 73 -33.88 33.00 -2.09
N GLY A 74 -34.67 31.92 -2.07
CA GLY A 74 -36.09 31.91 -1.68
C GLY A 74 -36.29 32.40 -0.23
N SER A 75 -35.40 32.01 0.69
CA SER A 75 -35.40 32.48 2.09
C SER A 75 -34.77 33.86 2.31
N LYS A 76 -34.39 34.55 1.23
CA LYS A 76 -33.74 35.89 1.25
C LYS A 76 -32.38 35.93 2.02
N LYS A 77 -31.79 34.81 2.33
CA LYS A 77 -30.47 34.72 2.96
C LYS A 77 -29.33 35.01 1.98
N LEU A 78 -29.52 34.68 0.70
CA LEU A 78 -28.60 34.92 -0.39
C LEU A 78 -29.24 35.93 -1.37
N GLN A 79 -28.51 37.01 -1.63
CA GLN A 79 -28.98 38.07 -2.53
C GLN A 79 -27.96 38.28 -3.67
N GLY A 80 -28.41 38.78 -4.80
CA GLY A 80 -27.52 39.14 -5.91
C GLY A 80 -27.24 37.98 -6.89
N VAL A 81 -27.90 36.83 -6.74
CA VAL A 81 -27.88 35.75 -7.72
C VAL A 81 -29.03 35.90 -8.71
N THR A 82 -28.75 35.77 -10.03
CA THR A 82 -29.77 35.79 -11.08
C THR A 82 -30.20 34.41 -11.51
N ASP A 83 -29.23 33.56 -11.84
CA ASP A 83 -29.42 32.23 -12.43
C ASP A 83 -28.22 31.32 -12.04
N VAL A 84 -28.45 30.04 -12.16
CA VAL A 84 -27.39 29.01 -11.95
C VAL A 84 -27.52 27.99 -13.09
N ALA A 85 -26.43 27.79 -13.81
CA ALA A 85 -26.34 26.81 -14.90
C ALA A 85 -25.24 25.79 -14.62
N ASN A 86 -25.57 24.51 -14.76
CA ASN A 86 -24.57 23.43 -14.72
C ASN A 86 -24.09 23.16 -16.15
N LEU A 87 -22.85 23.52 -16.44
CA LEU A 87 -22.19 23.33 -17.72
C LEU A 87 -21.07 22.28 -17.63
N THR A 88 -21.14 21.40 -16.64
CA THR A 88 -20.21 20.32 -16.45
C THR A 88 -20.22 19.35 -17.62
N ASP A 89 -19.09 19.07 -18.20
CA ASP A 89 -18.93 18.10 -19.28
C ASP A 89 -17.66 17.24 -19.09
N ARG A 90 -17.51 16.19 -19.92
CA ARG A 90 -16.37 15.28 -19.85
C ARG A 90 -15.04 15.91 -20.29
N ASN A 91 -15.08 16.95 -21.10
CA ASN A 91 -13.88 17.56 -21.67
C ASN A 91 -13.32 18.66 -20.77
N HIS A 92 -14.20 19.42 -20.10
CA HIS A 92 -13.83 20.59 -19.31
C HIS A 92 -13.97 20.35 -17.78
N GLY A 93 -14.51 19.20 -17.38
CA GLY A 93 -14.74 18.88 -15.96
C GLY A 93 -15.90 19.67 -15.35
N THR A 94 -15.86 19.85 -14.04
CA THR A 94 -16.90 20.58 -13.30
C THR A 94 -16.92 22.05 -13.68
N ARG A 95 -18.08 22.54 -14.15
CA ARG A 95 -18.30 23.94 -14.48
C ARG A 95 -19.72 24.36 -14.08
N LEU A 96 -19.84 24.95 -12.90
CA LEU A 96 -21.09 25.52 -12.40
C LEU A 96 -21.01 27.05 -12.53
N VAL A 97 -21.92 27.64 -13.30
CA VAL A 97 -21.96 29.08 -13.59
C VAL A 97 -23.07 29.72 -12.78
N ILE A 98 -22.71 30.63 -11.89
CA ILE A 98 -23.65 31.37 -11.04
C ILE A 98 -23.67 32.83 -11.48
N GLY A 99 -24.76 33.26 -12.07
CA GLY A 99 -24.93 34.63 -12.56
C GLY A 99 -25.10 35.62 -11.41
N VAL A 100 -24.38 36.73 -11.50
CA VAL A 100 -24.46 37.80 -10.51
C VAL A 100 -25.32 38.96 -11.06
N LYS A 101 -26.26 39.44 -10.27
CA LYS A 101 -27.13 40.54 -10.60
C LYS A 101 -26.36 41.86 -10.75
N THR A 102 -26.64 42.63 -11.76
CA THR A 102 -26.03 43.94 -12.00
C THR A 102 -26.20 44.84 -10.76
N GLY A 103 -25.13 45.49 -10.34
CA GLY A 103 -25.09 46.33 -9.14
C GLY A 103 -24.65 45.60 -7.84
N TYR A 104 -24.52 44.28 -7.87
CA TYR A 104 -23.97 43.53 -6.76
C TYR A 104 -22.45 43.25 -6.95
N ASN A 105 -21.70 43.28 -5.84
CA ASN A 105 -20.30 42.91 -5.84
C ASN A 105 -20.18 41.36 -5.90
N PRO A 106 -19.57 40.78 -6.95
CA PRO A 106 -19.44 39.35 -7.09
C PRO A 106 -18.67 38.66 -5.96
N GLU A 107 -17.67 39.33 -5.39
CA GLU A 107 -16.89 38.79 -4.26
C GLU A 107 -17.74 38.69 -2.99
N ALA A 108 -18.61 39.70 -2.73
CA ALA A 108 -19.53 39.65 -1.61
C ALA A 108 -20.60 38.55 -1.81
N VAL A 109 -21.05 38.33 -3.04
CA VAL A 109 -21.97 37.21 -3.38
C VAL A 109 -21.27 35.88 -3.18
N LEU A 110 -20.02 35.74 -3.61
CA LEU A 110 -19.23 34.53 -3.39
C LEU A 110 -19.04 34.21 -1.90
N ALA A 111 -18.76 35.21 -1.09
CA ALA A 111 -18.66 35.05 0.36
C ALA A 111 -19.98 34.57 1.00
N GLN A 112 -21.13 35.07 0.53
CA GLN A 112 -22.46 34.59 0.95
C GLN A 112 -22.70 33.15 0.50
N LEU A 113 -22.29 32.80 -0.73
CA LEU A 113 -22.38 31.42 -1.25
C LEU A 113 -21.63 30.45 -0.39
N TYR A 114 -20.40 30.74 0.01
CA TYR A 114 -19.63 29.90 0.94
C TYR A 114 -20.31 29.75 2.31
N LYS A 115 -21.01 30.79 2.78
CA LYS A 115 -21.68 30.78 4.08
C LYS A 115 -23.00 30.00 4.10
N PHE A 116 -23.77 30.05 3.03
CA PHE A 116 -25.15 29.57 3.00
C PHE A 116 -25.40 28.34 2.10
N THR A 117 -24.35 27.85 1.42
CA THR A 117 -24.45 26.72 0.51
C THR A 117 -23.30 25.72 0.74
N PRO A 118 -23.40 24.48 0.23
CA PRO A 118 -22.34 23.49 0.34
C PRO A 118 -21.07 23.79 -0.48
N LEU A 119 -20.93 25.01 -1.04
CA LEU A 119 -19.65 25.44 -1.63
C LEU A 119 -18.52 25.58 -0.57
N GLU A 120 -18.85 25.63 0.69
CA GLU A 120 -17.96 25.35 1.80
C GLU A 120 -18.64 24.33 2.72
N GLU A 121 -17.97 23.22 2.98
CA GLU A 121 -18.50 22.10 3.76
C GLU A 121 -17.45 21.60 4.75
N SER A 122 -17.91 21.15 5.91
CA SER A 122 -17.03 20.53 6.90
C SER A 122 -16.83 19.06 6.61
N PHE A 123 -15.59 18.60 6.67
CA PHE A 123 -15.23 17.18 6.53
C PHE A 123 -14.65 16.65 7.83
N GLY A 124 -15.26 15.58 8.34
CA GLY A 124 -14.80 14.91 9.55
C GLY A 124 -13.89 13.73 9.22
N ILE A 125 -12.63 13.81 9.64
CA ILE A 125 -11.71 12.67 9.60
C ILE A 125 -12.03 11.74 10.80
N ASN A 126 -12.20 10.46 10.51
CA ASN A 126 -12.23 9.39 11.49
C ASN A 126 -11.37 8.24 10.96
N ASN A 127 -10.11 8.23 11.37
CA ASN A 127 -9.10 7.33 10.84
C ASN A 127 -9.08 6.03 11.64
N VAL A 128 -9.91 5.07 11.22
CA VAL A 128 -10.03 3.75 11.84
C VAL A 128 -9.31 2.72 10.98
N ALA A 129 -8.44 1.93 11.58
CA ALA A 129 -7.74 0.81 10.95
C ALA A 129 -7.86 -0.46 11.79
N LEU A 130 -7.75 -1.61 11.12
CA LEU A 130 -7.64 -2.89 11.81
C LEU A 130 -6.17 -3.14 12.19
N VAL A 131 -5.93 -3.31 13.49
CA VAL A 131 -4.61 -3.67 14.03
C VAL A 131 -4.78 -4.95 14.83
N ASP A 132 -4.09 -6.00 14.42
CA ASP A 132 -4.23 -7.35 15.01
C ASP A 132 -5.69 -7.84 15.08
N GLY A 133 -6.46 -7.55 14.02
CA GLY A 133 -7.87 -7.93 13.91
C GLY A 133 -8.85 -7.05 14.72
N GLN A 134 -8.37 -6.02 15.42
CA GLN A 134 -9.20 -5.11 16.20
C GLN A 134 -9.27 -3.71 15.57
N PRO A 135 -10.45 -3.06 15.49
CA PRO A 135 -10.58 -1.70 15.04
C PRO A 135 -9.98 -0.73 16.06
N ARG A 136 -9.09 0.15 15.61
CA ARG A 136 -8.47 1.21 16.41
C ARG A 136 -8.51 2.53 15.68
N THR A 137 -8.85 3.61 16.39
CA THR A 137 -8.69 4.97 15.87
C THR A 137 -7.25 5.40 16.09
N LEU A 138 -6.53 5.74 15.01
CA LEU A 138 -5.10 6.01 15.03
C LEU A 138 -4.78 7.36 14.41
N GLY A 139 -3.92 8.13 15.07
CA GLY A 139 -3.27 9.28 14.45
C GLY A 139 -2.27 8.86 13.37
N LEU A 140 -1.88 9.79 12.51
CA LEU A 140 -1.01 9.50 11.36
C LEU A 140 0.32 8.83 11.76
N ALA A 141 0.98 9.33 12.81
CA ALA A 141 2.24 8.74 13.29
C ALA A 141 2.07 7.30 13.77
N GLN A 142 0.96 7.02 14.46
CA GLN A 142 0.64 5.68 14.94
C GLN A 142 0.34 4.73 13.77
N LEU A 143 -0.43 5.19 12.78
CA LEU A 143 -0.74 4.41 11.58
C LEU A 143 0.52 4.04 10.80
N LEU A 144 1.42 5.00 10.60
CA LEU A 144 2.71 4.77 9.94
C LEU A 144 3.58 3.77 10.73
N ARG A 145 3.60 3.87 12.06
CA ARG A 145 4.34 2.92 12.90
C ARG A 145 3.81 1.50 12.77
N VAL A 146 2.49 1.32 12.88
CA VAL A 146 1.85 0.01 12.67
C VAL A 146 2.22 -0.57 11.31
N PHE A 147 2.20 0.24 10.25
CA PHE A 147 2.59 -0.20 8.91
C PHE A 147 4.07 -0.61 8.84
N VAL A 148 4.98 0.20 9.41
CA VAL A 148 6.42 -0.10 9.41
C VAL A 148 6.71 -1.37 10.20
N ASP A 149 6.14 -1.53 11.39
CA ASP A 149 6.32 -2.71 12.24
C ASP A 149 5.81 -3.98 11.53
N HIS A 150 4.66 -3.89 10.87
CA HIS A 150 4.14 -4.97 10.04
C HIS A 150 5.11 -5.32 8.90
N ARG A 151 5.63 -4.32 8.18
CA ARG A 151 6.60 -4.53 7.09
C ARG A 151 7.89 -5.19 7.56
N LEU A 152 8.42 -4.74 8.69
CA LEU A 152 9.61 -5.35 9.31
C LEU A 152 9.37 -6.82 9.66
N ASN A 153 8.22 -7.13 10.27
CA ASN A 153 7.84 -8.51 10.59
C ASN A 153 7.71 -9.37 9.32
N VAL A 154 7.06 -8.86 8.28
CA VAL A 154 6.96 -9.57 6.98
C VAL A 154 8.34 -9.85 6.38
N VAL A 155 9.26 -8.87 6.41
CA VAL A 155 10.62 -9.05 5.90
C VAL A 155 11.35 -10.13 6.70
N ARG A 156 11.31 -10.08 8.04
CA ARG A 156 11.93 -11.08 8.91
C ARG A 156 11.41 -12.49 8.63
N ARG A 157 10.09 -12.67 8.62
CA ARG A 157 9.46 -13.98 8.35
C ARG A 157 9.82 -14.53 6.97
N ARG A 158 9.81 -13.67 5.96
CA ARG A 158 10.22 -14.04 4.60
C ARG A 158 11.68 -14.45 4.54
N THR A 159 12.56 -13.69 5.20
CA THR A 159 13.99 -13.97 5.23
C THR A 159 14.28 -15.27 5.98
N GLN A 160 13.64 -15.51 7.14
CA GLN A 160 13.75 -16.75 7.87
C GLN A 160 13.31 -17.95 7.02
N PHE A 161 12.16 -17.87 6.39
CA PHE A 161 11.68 -18.95 5.51
C PHE A 161 12.67 -19.27 4.38
N ARG A 162 13.26 -18.23 3.77
CA ARG A 162 14.27 -18.42 2.72
C ARG A 162 15.56 -19.03 3.27
N LEU A 163 15.98 -18.60 4.44
CA LEU A 163 17.16 -19.14 5.12
C LEU A 163 16.96 -20.64 5.42
N ASP A 164 15.83 -21.01 6.00
CA ASP A 164 15.52 -22.41 6.32
C ASP A 164 15.58 -23.30 5.06
N ARG A 165 14.99 -22.83 3.96
CA ARG A 165 15.03 -23.54 2.66
C ARG A 165 16.45 -23.67 2.09
N ARG A 166 17.29 -22.65 2.23
CA ARG A 166 18.69 -22.72 1.80
C ARG A 166 19.52 -23.69 2.66
N LEU A 167 19.29 -23.68 3.98
CA LEU A 167 19.94 -24.62 4.91
C LEU A 167 19.52 -26.06 4.64
N GLU A 168 18.22 -26.34 4.44
CA GLU A 168 17.75 -27.67 4.05
C GLU A 168 18.43 -28.15 2.76
N ARG A 169 18.51 -27.28 1.75
CA ARG A 169 19.15 -27.63 0.48
C ARG A 169 20.66 -27.85 0.62
N LEU A 170 21.35 -26.98 1.37
CA LEU A 170 22.77 -27.09 1.64
C LEU A 170 23.08 -28.43 2.33
N HIS A 171 22.29 -28.81 3.33
CA HIS A 171 22.45 -30.07 4.05
C HIS A 171 22.37 -31.28 3.08
N LEU A 172 21.45 -31.28 2.12
CA LEU A 172 21.36 -32.35 1.13
C LEU A 172 22.52 -32.34 0.14
N VAL A 173 22.97 -31.15 -0.30
CA VAL A 173 24.13 -31.02 -1.21
C VAL A 173 25.43 -31.51 -0.54
N GLU A 174 25.65 -31.21 0.75
CA GLU A 174 26.80 -31.69 1.51
C GLU A 174 26.79 -33.21 1.61
N GLY A 175 25.65 -33.83 1.91
CA GLY A 175 25.53 -35.29 1.91
C GLY A 175 25.79 -35.93 0.54
N LEU A 176 25.36 -35.30 -0.54
CA LEU A 176 25.67 -35.74 -1.91
C LEU A 176 27.17 -35.66 -2.22
N LEU A 177 27.84 -34.60 -1.82
CA LEU A 177 29.27 -34.45 -2.04
C LEU A 177 30.06 -35.56 -1.31
N VAL A 178 29.68 -35.90 -0.09
CA VAL A 178 30.26 -37.04 0.63
C VAL A 178 30.05 -38.35 -0.12
N ALA A 179 28.81 -38.61 -0.57
CA ALA A 179 28.47 -39.85 -1.30
C ALA A 179 29.16 -39.98 -2.65
N ILE A 180 29.39 -38.89 -3.37
CA ILE A 180 30.03 -38.93 -4.69
C ILE A 180 31.54 -39.11 -4.57
N LEU A 181 32.19 -38.61 -3.51
CA LEU A 181 33.60 -38.81 -3.28
C LEU A 181 33.94 -40.29 -3.08
N ASP A 182 33.07 -41.07 -2.42
CA ASP A 182 33.24 -42.48 -2.15
C ASP A 182 32.12 -43.32 -2.81
N ILE A 183 31.81 -43.04 -4.06
CA ILE A 183 30.68 -43.63 -4.75
C ILE A 183 30.72 -45.13 -4.84
N ASP A 184 31.88 -45.75 -5.01
CA ASP A 184 32.04 -47.20 -5.08
C ASP A 184 31.66 -47.87 -3.76
N GLU A 185 32.02 -47.26 -2.61
CA GLU A 185 31.61 -47.74 -1.30
C GLU A 185 30.12 -47.56 -1.05
N VAL A 186 29.54 -46.43 -1.47
CA VAL A 186 28.08 -46.21 -1.42
C VAL A 186 27.32 -47.28 -2.21
N ILE A 187 27.76 -47.60 -3.43
CA ILE A 187 27.19 -48.68 -4.24
C ILE A 187 27.35 -50.04 -3.57
N ALA A 188 28.50 -50.31 -2.99
CA ALA A 188 28.74 -51.57 -2.27
C ALA A 188 27.80 -51.73 -1.07
N VAL A 189 27.62 -50.68 -0.27
CA VAL A 189 26.72 -50.64 0.90
C VAL A 189 25.27 -50.87 0.44
N VAL A 190 24.81 -50.18 -0.61
CA VAL A 190 23.43 -50.32 -1.11
C VAL A 190 23.18 -51.74 -1.65
N ARG A 191 24.12 -52.30 -2.46
CA ARG A 191 23.96 -53.61 -3.08
C ARG A 191 24.07 -54.80 -2.09
N SER A 192 24.75 -54.60 -0.98
CA SER A 192 24.92 -55.62 0.09
C SER A 192 23.85 -55.52 1.18
N SER A 193 22.88 -54.60 1.05
CA SER A 193 21.75 -54.46 1.97
C SER A 193 20.52 -55.22 1.47
N ASP A 194 19.75 -55.79 2.39
CA ASP A 194 18.59 -56.61 2.08
C ASP A 194 17.40 -55.76 1.62
N ASP A 195 17.26 -54.56 2.11
CA ASP A 195 16.19 -53.60 1.80
C ASP A 195 16.65 -52.14 1.89
N SER A 196 15.78 -51.22 1.49
CA SER A 196 16.06 -49.77 1.51
C SER A 196 16.26 -49.23 2.93
N ALA A 197 15.57 -49.79 3.92
CA ALA A 197 15.70 -49.32 5.31
C ALA A 197 17.08 -49.73 5.90
N SER A 198 17.53 -50.94 5.64
CA SER A 198 18.87 -51.43 6.01
C SER A 198 19.96 -50.66 5.28
N ALA A 199 19.78 -50.38 3.96
CA ALA A 199 20.72 -49.56 3.21
C ALA A 199 20.84 -48.15 3.80
N ARG A 200 19.72 -47.50 4.13
CA ARG A 200 19.71 -46.20 4.78
C ARG A 200 20.50 -46.19 6.08
N THR A 201 20.19 -47.13 6.97
CA THR A 201 20.85 -47.22 8.28
C THR A 201 22.36 -47.41 8.13
N ARG A 202 22.81 -48.24 7.19
CA ARG A 202 24.23 -48.47 6.93
C ARG A 202 24.91 -47.25 6.30
N LEU A 203 24.27 -46.54 5.36
CA LEU A 203 24.79 -45.30 4.80
C LEU A 203 24.97 -44.23 5.90
N MET A 204 24.03 -44.11 6.82
CA MET A 204 24.14 -43.18 7.96
C MET A 204 25.35 -43.54 8.85
N GLN A 205 25.57 -44.81 9.10
CA GLN A 205 26.68 -45.27 9.97
C GLN A 205 28.05 -45.16 9.32
N VAL A 206 28.17 -45.51 8.04
CA VAL A 206 29.45 -45.54 7.32
C VAL A 206 29.94 -44.16 6.94
N PHE A 207 29.02 -43.27 6.53
CA PHE A 207 29.36 -41.94 6.00
C PHE A 207 28.97 -40.79 6.94
N ASP A 208 28.54 -41.10 8.17
CA ASP A 208 28.06 -40.10 9.13
C ASP A 208 26.97 -39.15 8.56
N LEU A 209 26.05 -39.75 7.80
CA LEU A 209 24.96 -39.00 7.15
C LEU A 209 23.72 -38.93 8.01
N SER A 210 22.96 -37.83 7.88
CA SER A 210 21.62 -37.77 8.44
C SER A 210 20.64 -38.65 7.67
N GLU A 211 19.51 -38.97 8.27
CA GLU A 211 18.44 -39.73 7.62
C GLU A 211 17.96 -39.06 6.34
N ALA A 212 17.81 -37.71 6.36
CA ALA A 212 17.40 -36.94 5.19
C ALA A 212 18.41 -37.05 4.04
N GLN A 213 19.71 -36.99 4.34
CA GLN A 213 20.78 -37.15 3.37
C GLN A 213 20.81 -38.58 2.80
N ALA A 214 20.73 -39.60 3.66
CA ALA A 214 20.72 -40.99 3.24
C ALA A 214 19.52 -41.31 2.34
N ASN A 215 18.32 -40.86 2.68
CA ASN A 215 17.13 -41.02 1.85
C ASN A 215 17.30 -40.34 0.49
N TYR A 216 17.83 -39.11 0.48
CA TYR A 216 18.07 -38.36 -0.74
C TYR A 216 19.07 -39.06 -1.67
N ILE A 217 20.11 -39.68 -1.12
CA ILE A 217 21.10 -40.48 -1.86
C ILE A 217 20.44 -41.73 -2.47
N LEU A 218 19.60 -42.43 -1.71
CA LEU A 218 18.90 -43.63 -2.20
C LEU A 218 17.90 -43.34 -3.32
N GLU A 219 17.34 -42.13 -3.38
CA GLU A 219 16.41 -41.70 -4.44
C GLU A 219 17.13 -41.18 -5.69
N LEU A 220 18.46 -41.06 -5.68
CA LEU A 220 19.22 -40.50 -6.79
C LEU A 220 19.22 -41.42 -8.02
N GLN A 221 19.03 -40.81 -9.17
CA GLN A 221 19.23 -41.47 -10.43
C GLN A 221 20.75 -41.59 -10.75
N LEU A 222 21.21 -42.76 -11.13
CA LEU A 222 22.62 -43.06 -11.48
C LEU A 222 23.28 -42.06 -12.44
N ARG A 223 22.53 -41.47 -13.37
CA ARG A 223 23.01 -40.45 -14.30
C ARG A 223 23.53 -39.18 -13.64
N ARG A 224 23.16 -38.93 -12.37
CA ARG A 224 23.60 -37.75 -11.60
C ARG A 224 24.93 -37.98 -10.86
N LEU A 225 25.54 -39.15 -11.00
CA LEU A 225 26.77 -39.53 -10.32
C LEU A 225 28.02 -39.38 -11.21
N THR A 226 28.00 -38.45 -12.14
CA THR A 226 29.12 -38.19 -13.05
C THR A 226 30.13 -37.18 -12.44
N LYS A 227 31.40 -37.19 -12.88
CA LYS A 227 32.40 -36.19 -12.47
C LYS A 227 31.97 -34.74 -12.70
N PHE A 228 31.15 -34.48 -13.73
CA PHE A 228 30.60 -33.16 -14.00
C PHE A 228 29.63 -32.70 -12.87
N SER A 229 28.92 -33.65 -12.28
CA SER A 229 28.00 -33.38 -11.17
C SER A 229 28.72 -32.92 -9.91
N VAL A 230 29.96 -33.33 -9.64
CA VAL A 230 30.77 -32.88 -8.48
C VAL A 230 31.03 -31.37 -8.57
N ILE A 231 31.49 -30.90 -9.72
CA ILE A 231 31.79 -29.48 -9.94
C ILE A 231 30.51 -28.62 -9.82
N GLU A 232 29.39 -29.12 -10.35
CA GLU A 232 28.10 -28.40 -10.22
C GLU A 232 27.63 -28.35 -8.75
N LEU A 233 27.78 -29.44 -7.99
CA LEU A 233 27.39 -29.48 -6.59
C LEU A 233 28.27 -28.61 -5.70
N GLU A 234 29.58 -28.57 -5.96
CA GLU A 234 30.50 -27.67 -5.26
C GLU A 234 30.14 -26.19 -5.52
N LYS A 235 29.82 -25.86 -6.76
CA LYS A 235 29.36 -24.53 -7.14
C LYS A 235 28.02 -24.21 -6.46
N GLU A 236 27.05 -25.14 -6.46
CA GLU A 236 25.78 -24.97 -5.77
C GLU A 236 25.98 -24.75 -4.27
N ARG A 237 26.87 -25.54 -3.62
CA ARG A 237 27.21 -25.36 -2.19
C ARG A 237 27.73 -23.94 -1.92
N ASP A 238 28.66 -23.47 -2.75
CA ASP A 238 29.28 -22.15 -2.56
C ASP A 238 28.26 -21.01 -2.78
N GLU A 239 27.36 -21.14 -3.75
CA GLU A 239 26.24 -20.21 -3.96
C GLU A 239 25.27 -20.22 -2.78
N LEU A 240 24.90 -21.40 -2.26
CA LEU A 240 24.03 -21.55 -1.09
C LEU A 240 24.65 -20.92 0.15
N ASN A 241 25.95 -21.13 0.41
CA ASN A 241 26.65 -20.52 1.53
C ASN A 241 26.65 -18.99 1.45
N LYS A 242 26.86 -18.44 0.25
CA LYS A 242 26.79 -17.00 0.01
C LYS A 242 25.37 -16.43 0.26
N ASP A 243 24.35 -17.13 -0.24
CA ASP A 243 22.95 -16.76 -0.01
C ASP A 243 22.60 -16.80 1.49
N ILE A 244 23.01 -17.85 2.20
CA ILE A 244 22.78 -18.02 3.63
C ILE A 244 23.41 -16.88 4.43
N GLU A 245 24.64 -16.50 4.10
CA GLU A 245 25.35 -15.40 4.76
C GLU A 245 24.58 -14.07 4.56
N GLN A 246 24.15 -13.77 3.33
CA GLN A 246 23.35 -12.58 3.04
C GLN A 246 22.00 -12.57 3.79
N LEU A 247 21.33 -13.72 3.89
CA LEU A 247 20.06 -13.84 4.60
C LEU A 247 20.24 -13.66 6.12
N ARG A 248 21.34 -14.17 6.68
CA ARG A 248 21.68 -13.97 8.10
C ARG A 248 21.98 -12.51 8.45
N GLN A 249 22.59 -11.75 7.53
CA GLN A 249 22.83 -10.32 7.73
C GLN A 249 21.55 -9.46 7.77
N ILE A 250 20.45 -9.94 7.18
CA ILE A 250 19.16 -9.24 7.19
C ILE A 250 18.40 -9.52 8.50
N LEU A 251 18.60 -10.67 9.13
CA LEU A 251 17.90 -11.11 10.35
C LEU A 251 18.49 -10.50 11.61
#